data_4e50909027e3cdb6099b66ba5e86d234
#
_entry.id   4e50909027e3cdb6099b66ba5e86d234
#
_cell.length_a   1.000
_cell.length_b   1.000
_cell.length_c   1.000
_cell.angle_alpha   90.00
_cell.angle_beta   90.00
_cell.angle_gamma   90.00
#
_symmetry.space_group_name_H-M   'P 1'
#
loop_
_entity.id
_entity.type
_entity.pdbx_description
1 polymer ?
#
loop_
_entity_poly.entity_id
_entity_poly.type
_entity_poly.pdbx_seq_one_letter_code
_entity_poly.pdbx_strand_id
1 'polypeptide(L)'
;MDNFRQVLGAPGAGAVLFLGFLARIPASCMGILLTLHCVTALDRSYLEAGLIVTFSTLGQTVSSPWRGRIVDTKGLRRAVLPTVVIAPLCMAAIAFAPYELLLVLALLAGLFNIPVWSIIRTSLAVIVPANMRRSAFALDSVITEVVFMIGPASTTLAAVTIGTRPMLQVVAVLTALTGIGILVVNPPTRSDQIVLPAKLPRVLEVSEGGLLAGQEVYGERSLSQDTVTGQIPVIDVPQGNVHPAGGVGASARRAMVQIGALAILIGTLLSSATLTATDLSLVAILTDMDNLTAMTYIMGLGCLGSLLGGVVYGSMKREIGPMWAVLGLGLLSVPIAFAPNTVELAVIMVFAGFCCAPMISSTGEAISRRVPEEIRGEAMGWHGSAMTIGAAVGSPIAGSLIDALGPGWGVGVAGTLGAVFAVVALIAQKVIRTRRRREYSAAL
;
A
#
# COMPACT_ATOMS: atom_id res chain seq x y z
N MET A 1 5.13 -21.48 -11.65
CA MET A 1 6.52 -20.97 -11.51
C MET A 1 7.06 -20.38 -12.81
N ASP A 2 6.68 -20.88 -13.96
CA ASP A 2 7.17 -20.37 -15.26
C ASP A 2 6.87 -18.89 -15.52
N ASN A 3 5.69 -18.43 -15.13
CA ASN A 3 5.31 -17.03 -15.27
C ASN A 3 6.23 -16.06 -14.48
N PHE A 4 6.70 -16.46 -13.30
CA PHE A 4 7.62 -15.63 -12.50
C PHE A 4 9.03 -15.59 -13.11
N ARG A 5 9.50 -16.71 -13.66
CA ARG A 5 10.77 -16.75 -14.41
C ARG A 5 10.72 -15.87 -15.64
N GLN A 6 9.59 -15.87 -16.36
CA GLN A 6 9.39 -14.98 -17.52
C GLN A 6 9.39 -13.50 -17.12
N VAL A 7 8.76 -13.13 -16.00
CA VAL A 7 8.81 -11.75 -15.47
C VAL A 7 10.24 -11.34 -15.14
N LEU A 8 11.00 -12.19 -14.45
CA LEU A 8 12.40 -11.92 -14.12
C LEU A 8 13.29 -11.91 -15.36
N GLY A 9 12.93 -12.59 -16.43
CA GLY A 9 13.59 -12.57 -17.74
C GLY A 9 13.33 -11.30 -18.55
N ALA A 10 12.33 -10.49 -18.19
CA ALA A 10 12.07 -9.22 -18.87
C ALA A 10 13.21 -8.22 -18.56
N PRO A 11 13.80 -7.56 -19.60
CA PRO A 11 14.93 -6.66 -19.40
C PRO A 11 14.61 -5.54 -18.41
N GLY A 12 15.37 -5.48 -17.31
CA GLY A 12 15.20 -4.46 -16.27
C GLY A 12 14.19 -4.81 -15.16
N ALA A 13 13.30 -5.79 -15.34
CA ALA A 13 12.30 -6.13 -14.33
C ALA A 13 12.93 -6.65 -13.03
N GLY A 14 13.94 -7.51 -13.12
CA GLY A 14 14.69 -8.03 -11.97
C GLY A 14 15.39 -6.91 -11.18
N ALA A 15 16.02 -5.96 -11.88
CA ALA A 15 16.68 -4.80 -11.24
C ALA A 15 15.67 -3.90 -10.52
N VAL A 16 14.51 -3.65 -11.13
CA VAL A 16 13.43 -2.84 -10.52
C VAL A 16 12.85 -3.53 -9.28
N LEU A 17 12.60 -4.85 -9.34
CA LEU A 17 12.11 -5.62 -8.20
C LEU A 17 13.12 -5.66 -7.05
N PHE A 18 14.41 -5.87 -7.35
CA PHE A 18 15.49 -5.86 -6.36
C PHE A 18 15.65 -4.48 -5.71
N LEU A 19 15.63 -3.42 -6.52
CA LEU A 19 15.66 -2.04 -6.03
C LEU A 19 14.44 -1.74 -5.14
N GLY A 20 13.26 -2.22 -5.55
CA GLY A 20 12.04 -2.13 -4.76
C GLY A 20 12.13 -2.86 -3.42
N PHE A 21 12.72 -4.06 -3.41
CA PHE A 21 13.00 -4.80 -2.17
C PHE A 21 13.87 -3.97 -1.22
N LEU A 22 15.03 -3.50 -1.69
CA LEU A 22 15.96 -2.72 -0.86
C LEU A 22 15.35 -1.40 -0.36
N ALA A 23 14.64 -0.67 -1.23
CA ALA A 23 14.09 0.64 -0.89
C ALA A 23 12.89 0.59 0.08
N ARG A 24 12.20 -0.54 0.15
CA ARG A 24 11.09 -0.74 1.10
C ARG A 24 11.55 -1.09 2.51
N ILE A 25 12.76 -1.64 2.69
CA ILE A 25 13.29 -1.98 4.02
C ILE A 25 13.31 -0.76 4.95
N PRO A 26 13.96 0.37 4.63
CA PRO A 26 13.94 1.55 5.49
C PRO A 26 12.52 2.05 5.79
N ALA A 27 11.65 2.05 4.77
CA ALA A 27 10.29 2.54 4.90
C ALA A 27 9.42 1.69 5.83
N SER A 28 9.59 0.35 5.81
CA SER A 28 8.84 -0.58 6.65
C SER A 28 9.28 -0.54 8.12
N CYS A 29 10.50 -0.12 8.39
CA CYS A 29 11.10 -0.13 9.72
C CYS A 29 10.85 1.17 10.51
N MET A 30 10.60 2.28 9.82
CA MET A 30 10.63 3.62 10.42
C MET A 30 9.63 3.80 11.56
N GLY A 31 8.39 3.35 11.42
CA GLY A 31 7.36 3.51 12.45
C GLY A 31 7.78 2.90 13.78
N ILE A 32 8.20 1.63 13.74
CA ILE A 32 8.64 0.89 14.93
C ILE A 32 9.92 1.46 15.52
N LEU A 33 10.90 1.81 14.67
CA LEU A 33 12.17 2.35 15.13
C LEU A 33 11.99 3.73 15.81
N LEU A 34 11.14 4.59 15.27
CA LEU A 34 10.80 5.87 15.89
C LEU A 34 10.07 5.68 17.22
N THR A 35 9.14 4.74 17.31
CA THR A 35 8.46 4.39 18.56
C THR A 35 9.45 3.90 19.61
N LEU A 36 10.30 2.94 19.26
CA LEU A 36 11.34 2.42 20.16
C LEU A 36 12.28 3.55 20.60
N HIS A 37 12.75 4.39 19.67
CA HIS A 37 13.65 5.50 20.01
C HIS A 37 13.01 6.50 20.97
N CYS A 38 11.75 6.84 20.74
CA CYS A 38 10.99 7.73 21.60
C CYS A 38 10.86 7.19 23.03
N VAL A 39 10.44 5.92 23.14
CA VAL A 39 10.15 5.31 24.45
C VAL A 39 11.44 4.90 25.18
N THR A 40 12.42 4.29 24.49
CA THR A 40 13.58 3.72 25.17
C THR A 40 14.79 4.64 25.26
N ALA A 41 14.98 5.58 24.33
CA ALA A 41 16.13 6.48 24.31
C ALA A 41 15.83 7.89 24.78
N LEU A 42 14.57 8.36 24.63
CA LEU A 42 14.13 9.69 25.09
C LEU A 42 13.25 9.61 26.34
N ASP A 43 12.91 8.41 26.82
CA ASP A 43 12.05 8.17 28.01
C ASP A 43 10.72 8.94 27.94
N ARG A 44 10.09 8.89 26.75
CA ARG A 44 8.83 9.59 26.45
C ARG A 44 7.66 8.62 26.41
N SER A 45 6.44 9.16 26.54
CA SER A 45 5.20 8.39 26.54
C SER A 45 4.87 7.78 25.18
N TYR A 46 3.98 6.79 25.15
CA TYR A 46 3.46 6.19 23.92
C TYR A 46 2.59 7.16 23.11
N LEU A 47 1.92 8.10 23.77
CA LEU A 47 1.24 9.21 23.10
C LEU A 47 2.25 10.06 22.30
N GLU A 48 3.36 10.42 22.92
CA GLU A 48 4.42 11.19 22.26
C GLU A 48 5.04 10.39 21.08
N ALA A 49 5.25 9.10 21.24
CA ALA A 49 5.66 8.20 20.14
C ALA A 49 4.63 8.16 19.01
N GLY A 50 3.35 8.07 19.35
CA GLY A 50 2.25 8.11 18.38
C GLY A 50 2.21 9.44 17.59
N LEU A 51 2.47 10.57 18.24
CA LEU A 51 2.55 11.86 17.58
C LEU A 51 3.69 11.93 16.55
N ILE A 52 4.85 11.32 16.83
CA ILE A 52 5.97 11.26 15.86
C ILE A 52 5.52 10.52 14.59
N VAL A 53 4.85 9.38 14.73
CA VAL A 53 4.31 8.61 13.59
C VAL A 53 3.29 9.46 12.82
N THR A 54 2.43 10.20 13.53
CA THR A 54 1.46 11.14 12.93
C THR A 54 2.15 12.20 12.08
N PHE A 55 3.16 12.89 12.61
CA PHE A 55 3.87 13.95 11.89
C PHE A 55 4.57 13.39 10.64
N SER A 56 5.21 12.23 10.73
CA SER A 56 5.82 11.55 9.60
C SER A 56 4.79 11.21 8.51
N THR A 57 3.63 10.69 8.92
CA THR A 57 2.55 10.27 8.02
C THR A 57 1.86 11.50 7.37
N LEU A 58 1.67 12.59 8.10
CA LEU A 58 1.17 13.84 7.56
C LEU A 58 2.11 14.40 6.49
N GLY A 59 3.42 14.37 6.74
CA GLY A 59 4.42 14.76 5.74
C GLY A 59 4.28 13.97 4.45
N GLN A 60 4.14 12.64 4.53
CA GLN A 60 3.94 11.77 3.38
C GLN A 60 2.63 12.09 2.62
N THR A 61 1.55 12.31 3.35
CA THR A 61 0.23 12.61 2.77
C THR A 61 0.24 13.92 1.99
N VAL A 62 0.81 14.98 2.56
CA VAL A 62 0.90 16.29 1.91
C VAL A 62 1.81 16.24 0.68
N SER A 63 2.93 15.49 0.76
CA SER A 63 3.89 15.42 -0.34
C SER A 63 3.44 14.59 -1.53
N SER A 64 2.61 13.58 -1.30
CA SER A 64 2.25 12.56 -2.31
C SER A 64 1.66 13.16 -3.61
N PRO A 65 0.65 14.05 -3.61
CA PRO A 65 0.11 14.65 -4.83
C PRO A 65 1.10 15.55 -5.55
N TRP A 66 1.85 16.36 -4.80
CA TRP A 66 2.84 17.28 -5.35
C TRP A 66 3.99 16.54 -6.02
N ARG A 67 4.50 15.49 -5.39
CA ARG A 67 5.61 14.69 -5.93
C ARG A 67 5.19 13.85 -7.12
N GLY A 68 3.97 13.29 -7.10
CA GLY A 68 3.40 12.63 -8.25
C GLY A 68 3.40 13.53 -9.48
N ARG A 69 2.95 14.78 -9.35
CA ARG A 69 2.99 15.78 -10.42
C ARG A 69 4.40 16.06 -10.92
N ILE A 70 5.41 16.10 -10.01
CA ILE A 70 6.82 16.32 -10.44
C ILE A 70 7.32 15.11 -11.23
N VAL A 71 7.00 13.88 -10.83
CA VAL A 71 7.35 12.67 -11.59
C VAL A 71 6.74 12.74 -12.99
N ASP A 72 5.46 13.11 -13.09
CA ASP A 72 4.74 13.16 -14.36
C ASP A 72 5.23 14.28 -15.29
N THR A 73 5.61 15.44 -14.74
CA THR A 73 5.97 16.62 -15.56
C THR A 73 7.47 16.78 -15.78
N LYS A 74 8.29 16.50 -14.75
CA LYS A 74 9.75 16.76 -14.76
C LYS A 74 10.60 15.48 -14.75
N GLY A 75 9.96 14.32 -14.65
CA GLY A 75 10.60 13.01 -14.62
C GLY A 75 11.06 12.57 -13.23
N LEU A 76 11.32 11.25 -13.12
CA LEU A 76 11.62 10.58 -11.86
C LEU A 76 12.86 11.16 -11.15
N ARG A 77 13.96 11.38 -11.87
CA ARG A 77 15.22 11.89 -11.28
C ARG A 77 15.03 13.22 -10.55
N ARG A 78 14.32 14.18 -11.16
CA ARG A 78 14.07 15.49 -10.53
C ARG A 78 13.16 15.40 -9.31
N ALA A 79 12.24 14.45 -9.27
CA ALA A 79 11.37 14.22 -8.14
C ALA A 79 12.11 13.57 -6.96
N VAL A 80 13.06 12.67 -7.23
CA VAL A 80 13.76 11.87 -6.22
C VAL A 80 15.00 12.58 -5.67
N LEU A 81 15.67 13.44 -6.46
CA LEU A 81 16.91 14.10 -6.06
C LEU A 81 16.86 14.82 -4.67
N PRO A 82 15.87 15.67 -4.37
CA PRO A 82 15.79 16.29 -3.05
C PRO A 82 15.62 15.27 -1.92
N THR A 83 14.95 14.17 -2.20
CA THR A 83 14.66 13.11 -1.22
C THR A 83 15.90 12.38 -0.79
N VAL A 84 16.80 12.10 -1.75
CA VAL A 84 18.06 11.37 -1.51
C VAL A 84 18.98 12.13 -0.53
N VAL A 85 18.80 13.44 -0.43
CA VAL A 85 19.58 14.28 0.48
C VAL A 85 18.80 14.54 1.77
N ILE A 86 17.59 15.07 1.66
CA ILE A 86 16.86 15.62 2.83
C ILE A 86 16.38 14.50 3.76
N ALA A 87 15.78 13.42 3.23
CA ALA A 87 15.24 12.37 4.09
C ALA A 87 16.32 11.66 4.93
N PRO A 88 17.45 11.21 4.36
CA PRO A 88 18.53 10.62 5.15
C PRO A 88 19.13 11.57 6.18
N LEU A 89 19.29 12.86 5.84
CA LEU A 89 19.80 13.87 6.79
C LEU A 89 18.84 14.06 7.96
N CYS A 90 17.53 14.14 7.68
CA CYS A 90 16.51 14.20 8.75
C CYS A 90 16.56 12.96 9.64
N MET A 91 16.64 11.75 9.04
CA MET A 91 16.74 10.50 9.78
C MET A 91 17.99 10.42 10.64
N ALA A 92 19.13 10.86 10.11
CA ALA A 92 20.38 10.91 10.87
C ALA A 92 20.31 11.93 12.03
N ALA A 93 19.68 13.07 11.81
CA ALA A 93 19.50 14.10 12.83
C ALA A 93 18.52 13.67 13.94
N ILE A 94 17.48 12.90 13.62
CA ILE A 94 16.51 12.35 14.58
C ILE A 94 17.21 11.61 15.73
N ALA A 95 18.29 10.88 15.45
CA ALA A 95 19.01 10.10 16.45
C ALA A 95 19.58 10.94 17.63
N PHE A 96 19.75 12.24 17.42
CA PHE A 96 20.36 13.16 18.40
C PHE A 96 19.44 14.32 18.78
N ALA A 97 18.26 14.42 18.17
CA ALA A 97 17.34 15.52 18.36
C ALA A 97 16.56 15.39 19.69
N PRO A 98 16.29 16.50 20.38
CA PRO A 98 15.28 16.54 21.43
C PRO A 98 13.89 16.31 20.81
N TYR A 99 12.91 15.94 21.65
CA TYR A 99 11.59 15.51 21.19
C TYR A 99 10.90 16.54 20.26
N GLU A 100 10.93 17.80 20.58
CA GLU A 100 10.27 18.87 19.81
C GLU A 100 10.86 18.99 18.39
N LEU A 101 12.19 18.91 18.28
CA LEU A 101 12.89 18.94 17.01
C LEU A 101 12.64 17.64 16.23
N LEU A 102 12.51 16.51 16.93
CA LEU A 102 12.24 15.21 16.32
C LEU A 102 10.88 15.21 15.59
N LEU A 103 9.84 15.87 16.13
CA LEU A 103 8.55 16.02 15.44
C LEU A 103 8.70 16.75 14.10
N VAL A 104 9.46 17.83 14.08
CA VAL A 104 9.73 18.59 12.85
C VAL A 104 10.54 17.76 11.85
N LEU A 105 11.57 17.06 12.32
CA LEU A 105 12.39 16.20 11.48
C LEU A 105 11.59 15.01 10.93
N ALA A 106 10.69 14.42 11.71
CA ALA A 106 9.79 13.35 11.28
C ALA A 106 8.82 13.84 10.18
N LEU A 107 8.26 15.04 10.34
CA LEU A 107 7.43 15.68 9.32
C LEU A 107 8.23 15.90 8.02
N LEU A 108 9.44 16.44 8.11
CA LEU A 108 10.30 16.67 6.95
C LEU A 108 10.74 15.36 6.31
N ALA A 109 11.13 14.34 7.08
CA ALA A 109 11.46 13.01 6.58
C ALA A 109 10.26 12.41 5.83
N GLY A 110 9.05 12.55 6.36
CA GLY A 110 7.81 12.16 5.71
C GLY A 110 7.55 12.92 4.42
N LEU A 111 7.70 14.24 4.44
CA LEU A 111 7.51 15.13 3.27
C LEU A 111 8.46 14.75 2.12
N PHE A 112 9.67 14.35 2.43
CA PHE A 112 10.68 13.93 1.47
C PHE A 112 10.83 12.41 1.37
N ASN A 113 9.86 11.61 1.83
CA ASN A 113 9.89 10.16 1.66
C ASN A 113 9.75 9.75 0.19
N ILE A 114 10.48 8.73 -0.23
CA ILE A 114 10.41 8.19 -1.61
C ILE A 114 9.12 7.39 -1.76
N PRO A 115 8.26 7.68 -2.76
CA PRO A 115 7.05 6.88 -2.99
C PRO A 115 7.38 5.55 -3.71
N VAL A 116 8.16 4.69 -3.05
CA VAL A 116 8.73 3.47 -3.63
C VAL A 116 7.66 2.56 -4.24
N TRP A 117 6.54 2.37 -3.53
CA TRP A 117 5.46 1.50 -4.02
C TRP A 117 4.88 1.97 -5.37
N SER A 118 4.67 3.27 -5.52
CA SER A 118 4.18 3.84 -6.77
C SER A 118 5.21 3.71 -7.89
N ILE A 119 6.46 4.05 -7.63
CA ILE A 119 7.55 4.00 -8.61
C ILE A 119 7.72 2.58 -9.15
N ILE A 120 7.85 1.59 -8.28
CA ILE A 120 8.09 0.19 -8.67
C ILE A 120 6.92 -0.37 -9.48
N ARG A 121 5.67 -0.17 -9.03
CA ARG A 121 4.48 -0.66 -9.75
C ARG A 121 4.30 0.00 -11.11
N THR A 122 4.52 1.32 -11.19
CA THR A 122 4.46 2.05 -12.46
C THR A 122 5.54 1.54 -13.42
N SER A 123 6.77 1.35 -12.94
CA SER A 123 7.87 0.84 -13.76
C SER A 123 7.61 -0.58 -14.25
N LEU A 124 7.11 -1.47 -13.39
CA LEU A 124 6.73 -2.83 -13.78
C LEU A 124 5.61 -2.83 -14.83
N ALA A 125 4.62 -1.94 -14.70
CA ALA A 125 3.54 -1.82 -15.67
C ALA A 125 4.03 -1.36 -17.05
N VAL A 126 5.15 -0.65 -17.10
CA VAL A 126 5.77 -0.17 -18.34
C VAL A 126 6.72 -1.23 -18.93
N ILE A 127 7.56 -1.87 -18.11
CA ILE A 127 8.58 -2.83 -18.54
C ILE A 127 7.97 -4.16 -18.98
N VAL A 128 6.93 -4.64 -18.28
CA VAL A 128 6.39 -5.97 -18.48
C VAL A 128 5.21 -5.94 -19.45
N PRO A 129 5.14 -6.85 -20.44
CA PRO A 129 4.00 -6.98 -21.36
C PRO A 129 2.66 -7.12 -20.63
N ALA A 130 1.58 -6.64 -21.25
CA ALA A 130 0.25 -6.56 -20.63
C ALA A 130 -0.26 -7.91 -20.07
N ASN A 131 -0.02 -9.01 -20.77
CA ASN A 131 -0.39 -10.38 -20.38
C ASN A 131 0.37 -10.88 -19.14
N MET A 132 1.52 -10.30 -18.80
CA MET A 132 2.37 -10.69 -17.69
C MET A 132 2.29 -9.73 -16.48
N ARG A 133 1.60 -8.59 -16.61
CA ARG A 133 1.48 -7.58 -15.54
C ARG A 133 0.91 -8.14 -14.25
N ARG A 134 -0.09 -9.05 -14.36
CA ARG A 134 -0.67 -9.71 -13.18
C ARG A 134 0.37 -10.50 -12.40
N SER A 135 1.22 -11.26 -13.10
CA SER A 135 2.29 -12.04 -12.47
C SER A 135 3.39 -11.15 -11.89
N ALA A 136 3.71 -10.03 -12.55
CA ALA A 136 4.69 -9.07 -12.06
C ALA A 136 4.20 -8.39 -10.76
N PHE A 137 2.93 -7.99 -10.70
CA PHE A 137 2.36 -7.40 -9.48
C PHE A 137 2.20 -8.41 -8.34
N ALA A 138 1.90 -9.67 -8.66
CA ALA A 138 1.89 -10.74 -7.66
C ALA A 138 3.28 -10.96 -7.06
N LEU A 139 4.32 -10.98 -7.90
CA LEU A 139 5.71 -11.09 -7.43
C LEU A 139 6.13 -9.89 -6.57
N ASP A 140 5.75 -8.66 -6.99
CA ASP A 140 5.97 -7.43 -6.21
C ASP A 140 5.28 -7.49 -4.84
N SER A 141 4.08 -8.04 -4.78
CA SER A 141 3.36 -8.22 -3.50
C SER A 141 4.05 -9.23 -2.59
N VAL A 142 4.51 -10.36 -3.12
CA VAL A 142 5.28 -11.34 -2.32
C VAL A 142 6.58 -10.71 -1.78
N ILE A 143 7.29 -9.96 -2.61
CA ILE A 143 8.50 -9.23 -2.18
C ILE A 143 8.16 -8.23 -1.07
N THR A 144 7.05 -7.53 -1.18
CA THR A 144 6.60 -6.58 -0.16
C THR A 144 6.31 -7.27 1.18
N GLU A 145 5.62 -8.42 1.17
CA GLU A 145 5.37 -9.20 2.39
C GLU A 145 6.68 -9.69 3.04
N VAL A 146 7.65 -10.14 2.24
CA VAL A 146 8.98 -10.52 2.75
C VAL A 146 9.68 -9.33 3.40
N VAL A 147 9.59 -8.12 2.83
CA VAL A 147 10.16 -6.90 3.44
C VAL A 147 9.50 -6.60 4.78
N PHE A 148 8.16 -6.64 4.85
CA PHE A 148 7.45 -6.39 6.11
C PHE A 148 7.69 -7.47 7.16
N MET A 149 8.01 -8.69 6.75
CA MET A 149 8.39 -9.78 7.66
C MET A 149 9.81 -9.59 8.23
N ILE A 150 10.78 -9.27 7.37
CA ILE A 150 12.21 -9.23 7.76
C ILE A 150 12.59 -7.84 8.28
N GLY A 151 12.09 -6.76 7.66
CA GLY A 151 12.51 -5.39 7.95
C GLY A 151 12.27 -4.98 9.40
N PRO A 152 11.02 -4.92 9.87
CA PRO A 152 10.72 -4.58 11.27
C PRO A 152 11.38 -5.51 12.27
N ALA A 153 11.35 -6.83 11.99
CA ALA A 153 11.94 -7.85 12.87
C ALA A 153 13.45 -7.64 13.07
N SER A 154 14.21 -7.52 11.98
CA SER A 154 15.67 -7.31 12.03
C SER A 154 16.02 -5.95 12.64
N THR A 155 15.23 -4.92 12.34
CA THR A 155 15.43 -3.57 12.88
C THR A 155 15.22 -3.52 14.39
N THR A 156 14.16 -4.18 14.89
CA THR A 156 13.90 -4.25 16.33
C THR A 156 15.01 -5.01 17.04
N LEU A 157 15.42 -6.17 16.52
CA LEU A 157 16.53 -6.94 17.08
C LEU A 157 17.81 -6.10 17.13
N ALA A 158 18.16 -5.42 16.04
CA ALA A 158 19.32 -4.54 15.98
C ALA A 158 19.19 -3.35 16.95
N ALA A 159 18.01 -2.70 17.00
CA ALA A 159 17.77 -1.58 17.91
C ALA A 159 17.90 -1.96 19.38
N VAL A 160 17.47 -3.18 19.76
CA VAL A 160 17.61 -3.70 21.13
C VAL A 160 19.06 -4.07 21.45
N THR A 161 19.82 -4.60 20.48
CA THR A 161 21.19 -5.08 20.71
C THR A 161 22.26 -3.99 20.62
N ILE A 162 22.17 -3.09 19.64
CA ILE A 162 23.18 -2.02 19.40
C ILE A 162 22.66 -0.63 19.77
N GLY A 163 21.37 -0.52 20.12
CA GLY A 163 20.71 0.72 20.46
C GLY A 163 19.99 1.37 19.27
N THR A 164 18.98 2.18 19.58
CA THR A 164 18.13 2.86 18.58
C THR A 164 18.87 3.93 17.79
N ARG A 165 19.82 4.66 18.42
CA ARG A 165 20.61 5.70 17.74
C ARG A 165 21.48 5.17 16.60
N PRO A 166 22.34 4.14 16.79
CA PRO A 166 23.07 3.53 15.68
C PRO A 166 22.15 2.96 14.60
N MET A 167 21.02 2.36 15.00
CA MET A 167 20.07 1.81 14.03
C MET A 167 19.42 2.88 13.16
N LEU A 168 19.10 4.06 13.70
CA LEU A 168 18.64 5.22 12.92
C LEU A 168 19.68 5.67 11.89
N GLN A 169 20.99 5.65 12.24
CA GLN A 169 22.05 5.96 11.29
C GLN A 169 22.12 4.90 10.16
N VAL A 170 22.01 3.62 10.49
CA VAL A 170 21.96 2.54 9.49
C VAL A 170 20.79 2.75 8.53
N VAL A 171 19.60 3.04 9.05
CA VAL A 171 18.40 3.29 8.23
C VAL A 171 18.57 4.56 7.37
N ALA A 172 19.20 5.61 7.89
CA ALA A 172 19.52 6.82 7.12
C ALA A 172 20.45 6.50 5.95
N VAL A 173 21.53 5.74 6.17
CA VAL A 173 22.44 5.30 5.12
C VAL A 173 21.73 4.42 4.09
N LEU A 174 20.94 3.45 4.52
CA LEU A 174 20.16 2.60 3.61
C LEU A 174 19.19 3.42 2.76
N THR A 175 18.53 4.43 3.34
CA THR A 175 17.64 5.34 2.61
C THR A 175 18.41 6.15 1.57
N ALA A 176 19.60 6.64 1.88
CA ALA A 176 20.46 7.32 0.93
C ALA A 176 20.89 6.40 -0.21
N LEU A 177 21.40 5.20 0.11
CA LEU A 177 21.88 4.24 -0.89
C LEU A 177 20.75 3.79 -1.83
N THR A 178 19.56 3.51 -1.30
CA THR A 178 18.41 3.11 -2.10
C THR A 178 17.89 4.25 -2.96
N GLY A 179 17.90 5.47 -2.45
CA GLY A 179 17.58 6.67 -3.22
C GLY A 179 18.57 6.91 -4.36
N ILE A 180 19.87 6.77 -4.10
CA ILE A 180 20.92 6.81 -5.13
C ILE A 180 20.69 5.69 -6.17
N GLY A 181 20.38 4.48 -5.71
CA GLY A 181 20.04 3.35 -6.57
C GLY A 181 18.88 3.69 -7.54
N ILE A 182 17.82 4.33 -7.04
CA ILE A 182 16.71 4.79 -7.89
C ILE A 182 17.15 5.85 -8.91
N LEU A 183 18.03 6.77 -8.52
CA LEU A 183 18.57 7.79 -9.43
C LEU A 183 19.46 7.19 -10.52
N VAL A 184 20.28 6.20 -10.20
CA VAL A 184 21.20 5.52 -11.12
C VAL A 184 20.43 4.63 -12.08
N VAL A 185 19.61 3.73 -11.56
CA VAL A 185 18.80 2.79 -12.37
C VAL A 185 17.77 3.55 -13.21
N ASN A 186 17.22 4.65 -12.66
CA ASN A 186 16.21 5.49 -13.29
C ASN A 186 15.11 4.66 -13.99
N PRO A 187 14.37 3.83 -13.24
CA PRO A 187 13.41 2.92 -13.82
C PRO A 187 12.37 3.68 -14.65
N PRO A 188 12.01 3.19 -15.86
CA PRO A 188 11.08 3.87 -16.72
C PRO A 188 9.70 3.94 -16.09
N THR A 189 9.12 5.13 -16.00
CA THR A 189 7.78 5.37 -15.48
C THR A 189 6.78 5.70 -16.58
N ARG A 190 7.25 5.82 -17.83
CA ARG A 190 6.46 6.12 -19.03
C ARG A 190 6.86 5.21 -20.17
N SER A 191 5.91 4.88 -21.03
CA SER A 191 6.14 4.00 -22.19
C SER A 191 7.09 4.62 -23.23
N ASP A 192 7.14 5.95 -23.34
CA ASP A 192 8.04 6.68 -24.22
C ASP A 192 9.53 6.60 -23.81
N GLN A 193 9.80 6.19 -22.58
CA GLN A 193 11.17 5.98 -22.07
C GLN A 193 11.75 4.61 -22.44
N ILE A 194 10.95 3.69 -22.95
CA ILE A 194 11.44 2.41 -23.45
C ILE A 194 11.91 2.63 -24.89
N VAL A 195 13.22 2.77 -25.07
CA VAL A 195 13.82 2.65 -26.39
C VAL A 195 13.74 1.18 -26.77
N LEU A 196 12.74 0.81 -27.57
CA LEU A 196 12.73 -0.49 -28.23
C LEU A 196 14.03 -0.59 -29.03
N PRO A 197 14.84 -1.67 -28.84
CA PRO A 197 16.02 -1.84 -29.67
C PRO A 197 15.57 -1.79 -31.13
N ALA A 198 16.25 -0.99 -31.93
CA ALA A 198 15.95 -0.71 -33.34
C ALA A 198 16.09 -1.94 -34.30
N LYS A 199 15.88 -3.15 -33.77
CA LYS A 199 15.90 -4.42 -34.48
C LYS A 199 14.57 -5.18 -34.41
N LEU A 200 13.44 -4.49 -34.44
CA LEU A 200 12.31 -5.06 -35.15
C LEU A 200 12.59 -4.79 -36.62
N PRO A 201 12.66 -5.83 -37.49
CA PRO A 201 12.67 -5.59 -38.91
C PRO A 201 11.47 -4.67 -39.19
N ARG A 202 11.70 -3.55 -39.88
CA ARG A 202 10.61 -2.76 -40.43
C ARG A 202 9.74 -3.73 -41.19
N VAL A 203 8.64 -4.12 -40.56
CA VAL A 203 7.62 -4.91 -41.22
C VAL A 203 7.04 -3.97 -42.25
N LEU A 204 7.63 -4.09 -43.46
CA LEU A 204 7.05 -3.67 -44.72
C LEU A 204 6.51 -2.22 -44.69
N GLU A 205 7.35 -1.29 -45.16
CA GLU A 205 6.82 -0.21 -45.97
C GLU A 205 6.03 -0.88 -47.09
N VAL A 206 4.71 -0.94 -46.93
CA VAL A 206 3.80 -1.34 -47.99
C VAL A 206 3.97 -0.25 -49.05
N SER A 207 4.77 -0.52 -50.07
CA SER A 207 4.82 0.35 -51.23
C SER A 207 3.40 0.45 -51.80
N GLU A 208 3.00 1.65 -52.16
CA GLU A 208 1.65 1.94 -52.70
C GLU A 208 1.20 1.03 -53.87
N GLY A 209 2.12 0.22 -54.43
CA GLY A 209 1.83 -0.72 -55.52
C GLY A 209 1.45 -2.13 -55.10
N GLY A 210 1.58 -2.49 -53.81
CA GLY A 210 1.34 -3.86 -53.31
C GLY A 210 -0.08 -4.17 -52.86
N LEU A 211 -0.97 -3.19 -52.86
CA LEU A 211 -2.32 -3.31 -52.30
C LEU A 211 -3.27 -4.22 -53.12
N LEU A 212 -3.01 -4.38 -54.41
CA LEU A 212 -3.94 -5.11 -55.25
C LEU A 212 -3.69 -6.64 -55.24
N ALA A 213 -2.45 -7.09 -55.05
CA ALA A 213 -2.12 -8.50 -55.10
C ALA A 213 -2.50 -9.28 -53.79
N GLY A 214 -2.68 -8.54 -52.69
CA GLY A 214 -3.03 -9.17 -51.40
C GLY A 214 -4.52 -9.25 -51.09
N GLN A 215 -5.35 -8.61 -51.91
CA GLN A 215 -6.78 -8.50 -51.57
C GLN A 215 -7.60 -9.70 -51.92
N GLU A 216 -7.11 -10.54 -52.88
CA GLU A 216 -7.83 -11.74 -53.33
C GLU A 216 -7.58 -12.97 -52.46
N VAL A 217 -6.54 -12.97 -51.60
CA VAL A 217 -6.13 -14.17 -50.90
C VAL A 217 -6.79 -14.37 -49.55
N TYR A 218 -7.31 -13.31 -48.91
CA TYR A 218 -7.87 -13.43 -47.56
C TYR A 218 -9.10 -12.55 -47.35
N GLY A 219 -10.26 -13.19 -47.44
CA GLY A 219 -11.53 -12.66 -46.92
C GLY A 219 -11.54 -12.50 -45.38
N GLU A 220 -10.45 -12.87 -44.69
CA GLU A 220 -10.31 -12.85 -43.24
C GLU A 220 -9.48 -11.65 -42.70
N ARG A 221 -9.33 -10.62 -43.48
CA ARG A 221 -8.40 -9.55 -43.21
C ARG A 221 -8.76 -8.66 -42.04
N SER A 222 -10.01 -8.61 -41.67
CA SER A 222 -10.47 -7.88 -40.49
C SER A 222 -9.93 -8.46 -39.18
N LEU A 223 -9.82 -9.79 -39.09
CA LEU A 223 -9.33 -10.47 -37.90
C LEU A 223 -7.82 -10.37 -37.70
N SER A 224 -7.06 -10.29 -38.77
CA SER A 224 -5.59 -10.21 -38.67
C SER A 224 -5.07 -8.83 -38.31
N GLN A 225 -5.77 -7.76 -38.67
CA GLN A 225 -5.39 -6.39 -38.27
C GLN A 225 -5.69 -6.14 -36.79
N ASP A 226 -6.80 -6.65 -36.29
CA ASP A 226 -7.19 -6.52 -34.89
C ASP A 226 -6.26 -7.29 -33.94
N THR A 227 -5.68 -8.41 -34.42
CA THR A 227 -4.73 -9.21 -33.63
C THR A 227 -3.34 -8.62 -33.59
N VAL A 228 -2.91 -7.94 -34.63
CA VAL A 228 -1.55 -7.37 -34.73
C VAL A 228 -1.42 -6.00 -34.07
N THR A 229 -2.46 -5.19 -34.09
CA THR A 229 -2.41 -3.83 -33.54
C THR A 229 -2.95 -3.71 -32.13
N GLY A 230 -3.65 -4.74 -31.62
CA GLY A 230 -4.33 -4.67 -30.33
C GLY A 230 -5.36 -3.53 -30.24
N GLN A 231 -5.74 -2.97 -31.38
CA GLN A 231 -6.84 -2.02 -31.45
C GLN A 231 -8.16 -2.79 -31.48
N ILE A 232 -8.90 -2.65 -30.40
CA ILE A 232 -10.32 -3.01 -30.38
C ILE A 232 -10.97 -2.25 -31.53
N PRO A 233 -11.77 -2.90 -32.41
CA PRO A 233 -12.46 -2.18 -33.47
C PRO A 233 -13.22 -1.01 -32.81
N VAL A 234 -12.94 0.19 -33.27
CA VAL A 234 -13.74 1.35 -32.88
C VAL A 234 -15.09 1.10 -33.50
N ILE A 235 -15.99 0.54 -32.70
CA ILE A 235 -17.41 0.59 -33.01
C ILE A 235 -17.71 2.09 -33.09
N ASP A 236 -18.06 2.60 -34.22
CA ASP A 236 -18.58 3.93 -34.40
C ASP A 236 -19.84 4.05 -33.55
N VAL A 237 -19.63 4.34 -32.28
CA VAL A 237 -20.70 4.74 -31.38
C VAL A 237 -21.08 6.13 -31.89
N PRO A 238 -22.33 6.35 -32.28
CA PRO A 238 -22.77 7.67 -32.72
C PRO A 238 -22.28 8.67 -31.66
N GLN A 239 -21.65 9.75 -32.10
CA GLN A 239 -21.16 10.83 -31.23
C GLN A 239 -22.36 11.49 -30.54
N GLY A 240 -22.93 10.79 -29.58
CA GLY A 240 -23.86 11.32 -28.63
C GLY A 240 -23.06 12.06 -27.56
N ASN A 241 -23.00 13.36 -27.70
CA ASN A 241 -22.63 14.34 -26.70
C ASN A 241 -21.40 13.96 -25.84
N VAL A 242 -20.23 14.35 -26.29
CA VAL A 242 -19.05 14.52 -25.42
C VAL A 242 -19.46 15.48 -24.32
N HIS A 243 -19.82 14.96 -23.16
CA HIS A 243 -20.03 15.79 -21.99
C HIS A 243 -18.72 16.50 -21.66
N PRO A 244 -18.72 17.82 -21.50
CA PRO A 244 -17.52 18.57 -21.15
C PRO A 244 -16.93 18.03 -19.87
N ALA A 245 -15.60 18.00 -19.77
CA ALA A 245 -14.79 17.45 -18.67
C ALA A 245 -15.17 17.94 -17.25
N GLY A 246 -16.05 18.91 -17.10
CA GLY A 246 -16.62 19.38 -15.84
C GLY A 246 -17.65 18.44 -15.19
N GLY A 247 -18.26 17.52 -15.95
CA GLY A 247 -19.29 16.59 -15.43
C GLY A 247 -18.76 15.32 -14.79
N VAL A 248 -17.59 14.84 -15.21
CA VAL A 248 -17.00 13.58 -14.76
C VAL A 248 -16.55 13.67 -13.29
N GLY A 249 -15.96 14.79 -12.89
CA GLY A 249 -15.53 15.00 -11.50
C GLY A 249 -16.71 15.11 -10.50
N ALA A 250 -17.84 15.66 -10.93
CA ALA A 250 -19.04 15.76 -10.08
C ALA A 250 -19.74 14.39 -9.91
N SER A 251 -19.78 13.57 -10.96
CA SER A 251 -20.34 12.22 -10.89
C SER A 251 -19.45 11.27 -10.08
N ALA A 252 -18.12 11.42 -10.14
CA ALA A 252 -17.14 10.70 -9.33
C ALA A 252 -17.33 10.97 -7.84
N ARG A 253 -17.44 12.24 -7.47
CA ARG A 253 -17.72 12.63 -6.07
C ARG A 253 -19.06 12.10 -5.57
N ARG A 254 -20.11 12.08 -6.41
CA ARG A 254 -21.39 11.47 -6.04
C ARG A 254 -21.29 9.96 -5.84
N ALA A 255 -20.53 9.25 -6.67
CA ALA A 255 -20.33 7.80 -6.49
C ALA A 255 -19.56 7.49 -5.20
N MET A 256 -18.61 8.34 -4.80
CA MET A 256 -17.88 8.19 -3.54
C MET A 256 -18.66 8.55 -2.30
N VAL A 257 -19.64 9.46 -2.41
CA VAL A 257 -20.53 9.84 -1.30
C VAL A 257 -21.65 8.80 -1.13
N GLN A 258 -21.81 7.83 -2.04
CA GLN A 258 -22.74 6.72 -1.81
C GLN A 258 -22.39 5.97 -0.52
N ILE A 259 -23.40 5.67 0.29
CA ILE A 259 -23.30 5.03 1.61
C ILE A 259 -22.37 3.80 1.58
N GLY A 260 -22.39 3.02 0.48
CA GLY A 260 -21.56 1.84 0.35
C GLY A 260 -20.07 2.12 0.14
N ALA A 261 -19.69 3.19 -0.55
CA ALA A 261 -18.29 3.59 -0.73
C ALA A 261 -17.73 4.23 0.55
N LEU A 262 -18.54 5.09 1.17
CA LEU A 262 -18.18 5.73 2.45
C LEU A 262 -17.96 4.69 3.54
N ALA A 263 -18.81 3.66 3.64
CA ALA A 263 -18.62 2.58 4.61
C ALA A 263 -17.27 1.82 4.38
N ILE A 264 -16.86 1.63 3.12
CA ILE A 264 -15.58 1.00 2.83
C ILE A 264 -14.43 1.92 3.24
N LEU A 265 -14.47 3.21 2.93
CA LEU A 265 -13.45 4.17 3.30
C LEU A 265 -13.28 4.29 4.82
N ILE A 266 -14.39 4.36 5.57
CA ILE A 266 -14.37 4.37 7.04
C ILE A 266 -13.82 3.03 7.57
N GLY A 267 -14.25 1.90 7.02
CA GLY A 267 -13.72 0.58 7.39
C GLY A 267 -12.22 0.47 7.14
N THR A 268 -11.73 1.00 6.01
CA THR A 268 -10.29 1.08 5.69
C THR A 268 -9.53 1.95 6.68
N LEU A 269 -10.09 3.12 7.03
CA LEU A 269 -9.51 4.03 8.02
C LEU A 269 -9.39 3.36 9.39
N LEU A 270 -10.47 2.75 9.89
CA LEU A 270 -10.47 2.06 11.17
C LEU A 270 -9.53 0.85 11.18
N SER A 271 -9.45 0.11 10.07
CA SER A 271 -8.51 -1.01 9.95
C SER A 271 -7.05 -0.54 9.98
N SER A 272 -6.74 0.56 9.29
CA SER A 272 -5.39 1.14 9.35
C SER A 272 -5.04 1.66 10.73
N ALA A 273 -6.00 2.28 11.43
CA ALA A 273 -5.84 2.68 12.83
C ALA A 273 -5.58 1.45 13.73
N THR A 274 -6.29 0.33 13.51
CA THR A 274 -6.08 -0.92 14.26
C THR A 274 -4.67 -1.48 14.01
N LEU A 275 -4.18 -1.48 12.78
CA LEU A 275 -2.83 -1.94 12.46
C LEU A 275 -1.77 -1.11 13.18
N THR A 276 -1.88 0.22 13.11
CA THR A 276 -0.94 1.11 13.79
C THR A 276 -1.02 1.02 15.31
N ALA A 277 -2.24 0.85 15.86
CA ALA A 277 -2.44 0.59 17.28
C ALA A 277 -1.83 -0.75 17.70
N THR A 278 -1.87 -1.77 16.83
CA THR A 278 -1.22 -3.06 17.07
C THR A 278 0.29 -2.89 17.19
N ASP A 279 0.92 -2.12 16.28
CA ASP A 279 2.36 -1.88 16.31
C ASP A 279 2.79 -1.19 17.62
N LEU A 280 2.07 -0.13 18.05
CA LEU A 280 2.35 0.56 19.30
C LEU A 280 2.11 -0.34 20.52
N SER A 281 0.96 -1.01 20.57
CA SER A 281 0.62 -1.89 21.70
C SER A 281 1.58 -3.06 21.81
N LEU A 282 2.07 -3.59 20.70
CA LEU A 282 3.05 -4.67 20.70
C LEU A 282 4.37 -4.23 21.37
N VAL A 283 4.85 -3.02 21.05
CA VAL A 283 6.01 -2.44 21.73
C VAL A 283 5.73 -2.30 23.23
N ALA A 284 4.56 -1.76 23.60
CA ALA A 284 4.20 -1.54 25.00
C ALA A 284 4.06 -2.85 25.78
N ILE A 285 3.35 -3.85 25.23
CA ILE A 285 3.15 -5.18 25.86
C ILE A 285 4.49 -5.89 26.07
N LEU A 286 5.37 -5.88 25.05
CA LEU A 286 6.67 -6.55 25.15
C LEU A 286 7.65 -5.81 26.04
N THR A 287 7.51 -4.50 26.19
CA THR A 287 8.26 -3.70 27.18
C THR A 287 7.81 -4.06 28.60
N ASP A 288 6.50 -4.15 28.82
CA ASP A 288 5.92 -4.55 30.11
C ASP A 288 6.29 -6.00 30.51
N MET A 289 6.41 -6.89 29.52
CA MET A 289 6.88 -8.27 29.71
C MET A 289 8.41 -8.40 29.82
N ASP A 290 9.17 -7.31 29.77
CA ASP A 290 10.64 -7.27 29.74
C ASP A 290 11.26 -8.17 28.64
N ASN A 291 10.57 -8.29 27.49
CA ASN A 291 10.95 -9.19 26.41
C ASN A 291 10.81 -8.54 25.01
N LEU A 292 11.41 -7.38 24.81
CA LEU A 292 11.40 -6.69 23.51
C LEU A 292 12.03 -7.51 22.36
N THR A 293 12.95 -8.43 22.67
CA THR A 293 13.55 -9.30 21.65
C THR A 293 12.51 -10.22 20.98
N ALA A 294 11.44 -10.57 21.69
CA ALA A 294 10.33 -11.35 21.15
C ALA A 294 9.60 -10.65 19.99
N MET A 295 9.67 -9.32 19.89
CA MET A 295 9.08 -8.56 18.81
C MET A 295 9.54 -9.04 17.44
N THR A 296 10.81 -9.46 17.31
CA THR A 296 11.40 -9.97 16.08
C THR A 296 10.61 -11.13 15.49
N TYR A 297 10.35 -12.18 16.29
CA TYR A 297 9.63 -13.34 15.78
C TYR A 297 8.11 -13.15 15.77
N ILE A 298 7.56 -12.36 16.68
CA ILE A 298 6.11 -12.07 16.72
C ILE A 298 5.67 -11.28 15.50
N MET A 299 6.41 -10.24 15.11
CA MET A 299 6.17 -9.49 13.87
C MET A 299 6.31 -10.39 12.64
N GLY A 300 7.36 -11.23 12.60
CA GLY A 300 7.57 -12.19 11.52
C GLY A 300 6.41 -13.17 11.37
N LEU A 301 5.89 -13.69 12.50
CA LEU A 301 4.74 -14.60 12.51
C LEU A 301 3.44 -13.89 12.08
N GLY A 302 3.23 -12.64 12.49
CA GLY A 302 2.11 -11.81 12.03
C GLY A 302 2.14 -11.61 10.50
N CYS A 303 3.31 -11.30 9.93
CA CYS A 303 3.48 -11.18 8.48
C CYS A 303 3.30 -12.53 7.75
N LEU A 304 3.75 -13.64 8.34
CA LEU A 304 3.47 -14.99 7.83
C LEU A 304 1.96 -15.27 7.81
N GLY A 305 1.25 -14.89 8.87
CA GLY A 305 -0.21 -14.92 8.90
C GLY A 305 -0.82 -14.13 7.75
N SER A 306 -0.37 -12.90 7.52
CA SER A 306 -0.84 -12.03 6.42
C SER A 306 -0.59 -12.67 5.05
N LEU A 307 0.59 -13.22 4.82
CA LEU A 307 0.92 -13.95 3.59
C LEU A 307 -0.03 -15.13 3.36
N LEU A 308 -0.25 -15.96 4.38
CA LEU A 308 -1.17 -17.11 4.30
C LEU A 308 -2.61 -16.64 4.02
N GLY A 309 -3.07 -15.60 4.71
CA GLY A 309 -4.38 -14.99 4.49
C GLY A 309 -4.56 -14.46 3.08
N GLY A 310 -3.53 -13.80 2.54
CA GLY A 310 -3.51 -13.30 1.17
C GLY A 310 -3.58 -14.42 0.13
N VAL A 311 -2.82 -15.51 0.32
CA VAL A 311 -2.86 -16.70 -0.56
C VAL A 311 -4.24 -17.38 -0.50
N VAL A 312 -4.80 -17.55 0.69
CA VAL A 312 -6.14 -18.15 0.85
C VAL A 312 -7.18 -17.25 0.18
N TYR A 313 -7.17 -15.94 0.44
CA TYR A 313 -8.08 -15.00 -0.18
C TYR A 313 -7.98 -15.01 -1.72
N GLY A 314 -6.77 -15.01 -2.27
CA GLY A 314 -6.54 -15.07 -3.71
C GLY A 314 -6.95 -16.37 -4.39
N SER A 315 -7.00 -17.48 -3.63
CA SER A 315 -7.41 -18.80 -4.12
C SER A 315 -8.93 -19.05 -4.02
N MET A 316 -9.65 -18.22 -3.26
CA MET A 316 -11.09 -18.40 -3.07
C MET A 316 -11.88 -18.07 -4.33
N LYS A 317 -12.82 -18.95 -4.70
CA LYS A 317 -13.76 -18.73 -5.82
C LYS A 317 -14.82 -17.66 -5.49
N ARG A 318 -15.14 -17.47 -4.21
CA ARG A 318 -16.09 -16.47 -3.74
C ARG A 318 -15.33 -15.31 -3.08
N GLU A 319 -15.72 -14.11 -3.45
CA GLU A 319 -15.17 -12.90 -2.85
C GLU A 319 -15.70 -12.71 -1.43
N ILE A 320 -14.79 -12.46 -0.51
CA ILE A 320 -15.15 -12.00 0.84
C ILE A 320 -15.52 -10.52 0.72
N GLY A 321 -16.71 -10.17 1.17
CA GLY A 321 -17.11 -8.75 1.21
C GLY A 321 -16.18 -7.95 2.13
N PRO A 322 -15.85 -6.69 1.78
CA PRO A 322 -14.86 -5.89 2.50
C PRO A 322 -15.17 -5.74 3.99
N MET A 323 -16.43 -5.62 4.37
CA MET A 323 -16.82 -5.49 5.78
C MET A 323 -16.58 -6.78 6.59
N TRP A 324 -16.59 -7.97 5.98
CA TRP A 324 -16.22 -9.21 6.65
C TRP A 324 -14.72 -9.28 6.92
N ALA A 325 -13.89 -8.76 6.02
CA ALA A 325 -12.44 -8.70 6.22
C ALA A 325 -12.08 -7.66 7.31
N VAL A 326 -12.75 -6.50 7.33
CA VAL A 326 -12.61 -5.50 8.40
C VAL A 326 -13.03 -6.08 9.74
N LEU A 327 -14.16 -6.81 9.80
CA LEU A 327 -14.63 -7.50 11.00
C LEU A 327 -13.61 -8.52 11.50
N GLY A 328 -13.09 -9.35 10.60
CA GLY A 328 -12.08 -10.36 10.94
C GLY A 328 -10.83 -9.73 11.54
N LEU A 329 -10.28 -8.68 10.90
CA LEU A 329 -9.12 -7.96 11.44
C LEU A 329 -9.42 -7.38 12.83
N GLY A 330 -10.55 -6.67 12.99
CA GLY A 330 -10.92 -6.07 14.27
C GLY A 330 -11.07 -7.11 15.38
N LEU A 331 -11.85 -8.18 15.14
CA LEU A 331 -12.10 -9.23 16.14
C LEU A 331 -10.83 -10.00 16.53
N LEU A 332 -9.96 -10.32 15.56
CA LEU A 332 -8.74 -11.10 15.83
C LEU A 332 -7.61 -10.23 16.40
N SER A 333 -7.72 -8.90 16.31
CA SER A 333 -6.77 -8.00 16.99
C SER A 333 -7.10 -7.78 18.46
N VAL A 334 -8.36 -7.90 18.90
CA VAL A 334 -8.75 -7.68 20.32
C VAL A 334 -8.03 -8.61 21.29
N PRO A 335 -7.85 -9.92 21.04
CA PRO A 335 -7.15 -10.81 21.96
C PRO A 335 -5.69 -10.43 22.23
N ILE A 336 -5.05 -9.65 21.35
CA ILE A 336 -3.68 -9.14 21.55
C ILE A 336 -3.58 -8.36 22.87
N ALA A 337 -4.64 -7.62 23.22
CA ALA A 337 -4.70 -6.81 24.44
C ALA A 337 -4.61 -7.62 25.73
N PHE A 338 -4.95 -8.90 25.70
CA PHE A 338 -5.10 -9.78 26.86
C PHE A 338 -4.11 -10.93 26.85
N ALA A 339 -3.12 -10.93 25.97
CA ALA A 339 -2.12 -12.00 25.87
C ALA A 339 -1.27 -12.07 27.16
N PRO A 340 -1.28 -13.19 27.89
CA PRO A 340 -0.59 -13.30 29.19
C PRO A 340 0.92 -13.55 29.06
N ASN A 341 1.36 -14.00 27.89
CA ASN A 341 2.76 -14.32 27.62
C ASN A 341 3.11 -14.18 26.12
N THR A 342 4.39 -14.16 25.82
CA THR A 342 4.89 -13.95 24.45
C THR A 342 4.53 -15.07 23.47
N VAL A 343 4.32 -16.31 23.95
CA VAL A 343 3.94 -17.46 23.10
C VAL A 343 2.49 -17.31 22.62
N GLU A 344 1.58 -17.02 23.54
CA GLU A 344 0.18 -16.78 23.19
C GLU A 344 0.03 -15.54 22.32
N LEU A 345 0.77 -14.47 22.64
CA LEU A 345 0.84 -13.27 21.82
C LEU A 345 1.27 -13.60 20.38
N ALA A 346 2.29 -14.44 20.21
CA ALA A 346 2.77 -14.87 18.90
C ALA A 346 1.69 -15.65 18.12
N VAL A 347 0.97 -16.55 18.78
CA VAL A 347 -0.13 -17.30 18.15
C VAL A 347 -1.27 -16.36 17.75
N ILE A 348 -1.66 -15.45 18.61
CA ILE A 348 -2.73 -14.47 18.34
C ILE A 348 -2.31 -13.58 17.15
N MET A 349 -1.04 -13.16 17.07
CA MET A 349 -0.52 -12.34 15.98
C MET A 349 -0.59 -13.05 14.61
N VAL A 350 -0.43 -14.38 14.55
CA VAL A 350 -0.64 -15.12 13.28
C VAL A 350 -2.08 -14.99 12.81
N PHE A 351 -3.06 -15.15 13.71
CA PHE A 351 -4.48 -15.04 13.35
C PHE A 351 -4.89 -13.60 13.03
N ALA A 352 -4.42 -12.63 13.77
CA ALA A 352 -4.67 -11.21 13.46
C ALA A 352 -4.05 -10.83 12.11
N GLY A 353 -2.80 -11.23 11.86
CA GLY A 353 -2.11 -11.06 10.59
C GLY A 353 -2.86 -11.70 9.43
N PHE A 354 -3.43 -12.90 9.59
CA PHE A 354 -4.17 -13.60 8.55
C PHE A 354 -5.29 -12.76 7.92
N CYS A 355 -5.87 -11.82 8.64
CA CYS A 355 -6.90 -10.92 8.12
C CYS A 355 -6.34 -9.65 7.47
N CYS A 356 -5.05 -9.34 7.60
CA CYS A 356 -4.46 -8.09 7.12
C CYS A 356 -4.50 -7.97 5.58
N ALA A 357 -3.87 -8.92 4.86
CA ALA A 357 -3.85 -8.90 3.40
C ALA A 357 -5.26 -9.03 2.76
N PRO A 358 -6.17 -9.90 3.23
CA PRO A 358 -7.56 -9.92 2.77
C PRO A 358 -8.29 -8.59 2.98
N MET A 359 -8.06 -7.90 4.11
CA MET A 359 -8.69 -6.60 4.38
C MET A 359 -8.24 -5.53 3.37
N ILE A 360 -6.93 -5.39 3.16
CA ILE A 360 -6.37 -4.41 2.21
C ILE A 360 -6.85 -4.71 0.79
N SER A 361 -6.81 -5.97 0.39
CA SER A 361 -7.19 -6.38 -0.97
C SER A 361 -8.68 -6.20 -1.22
N SER A 362 -9.55 -6.67 -0.32
CA SER A 362 -11.00 -6.62 -0.50
C SER A 362 -11.56 -5.20 -0.46
N THR A 363 -11.00 -4.31 0.38
CA THR A 363 -11.43 -2.91 0.45
C THR A 363 -11.02 -2.15 -0.80
N GLY A 364 -9.78 -2.33 -1.28
CA GLY A 364 -9.31 -1.72 -2.52
C GLY A 364 -10.09 -2.20 -3.75
N GLU A 365 -10.31 -3.50 -3.87
CA GLU A 365 -11.09 -4.10 -4.96
C GLU A 365 -12.54 -3.61 -4.95
N ALA A 366 -13.17 -3.55 -3.77
CA ALA A 366 -14.54 -3.11 -3.64
C ALA A 366 -14.73 -1.62 -3.99
N ILE A 367 -13.76 -0.76 -3.73
CA ILE A 367 -13.76 0.64 -4.18
C ILE A 367 -13.59 0.69 -5.70
N SER A 368 -12.59 -0.01 -6.24
CA SER A 368 -12.29 -0.03 -7.68
C SER A 368 -13.48 -0.48 -8.54
N ARG A 369 -14.28 -1.43 -8.06
CA ARG A 369 -15.48 -1.94 -8.77
C ARG A 369 -16.71 -1.03 -8.70
N ARG A 370 -16.75 -0.07 -7.77
CA ARG A 370 -17.91 0.84 -7.60
C ARG A 370 -17.84 2.08 -8.45
N VAL A 371 -16.72 2.30 -9.10
CA VAL A 371 -16.49 3.51 -9.89
C VAL A 371 -16.16 3.15 -11.33
N PRO A 372 -16.58 4.00 -12.30
CA PRO A 372 -16.18 3.87 -13.69
C PRO A 372 -14.66 3.91 -13.85
N GLU A 373 -14.17 3.39 -14.97
CA GLU A 373 -12.73 3.22 -15.21
C GLU A 373 -11.99 4.56 -15.21
N GLU A 374 -12.61 5.59 -15.75
CA GLU A 374 -12.07 6.95 -15.90
C GLU A 374 -11.71 7.62 -14.57
N ILE A 375 -12.35 7.21 -13.47
CA ILE A 375 -12.19 7.80 -12.13
C ILE A 375 -11.63 6.80 -11.12
N ARG A 376 -11.23 5.62 -11.57
CA ARG A 376 -10.71 4.55 -10.69
C ARG A 376 -9.43 4.98 -9.98
N GLY A 377 -8.59 5.76 -10.64
CA GLY A 377 -7.37 6.31 -10.03
C GLY A 377 -7.68 7.25 -8.86
N GLU A 378 -8.66 8.15 -9.02
CA GLU A 378 -9.11 9.05 -7.95
C GLU A 378 -9.68 8.24 -6.77
N ALA A 379 -10.48 7.23 -7.05
CA ALA A 379 -11.06 6.35 -6.02
C ALA A 379 -10.01 5.59 -5.23
N MET A 380 -8.99 5.07 -5.88
CA MET A 380 -7.86 4.43 -5.22
C MET A 380 -7.00 5.42 -4.43
N GLY A 381 -6.93 6.67 -4.88
CA GLY A 381 -6.33 7.77 -4.12
C GLY A 381 -7.06 8.01 -2.79
N TRP A 382 -8.39 8.07 -2.80
CA TRP A 382 -9.20 8.19 -1.59
C TRP A 382 -9.04 7.00 -0.64
N HIS A 383 -8.94 5.77 -1.19
CA HIS A 383 -8.65 4.57 -0.39
C HIS A 383 -7.28 4.68 0.30
N GLY A 384 -6.24 5.10 -0.43
CA GLY A 384 -4.92 5.35 0.13
C GLY A 384 -4.93 6.44 1.20
N SER A 385 -5.66 7.54 0.97
CA SER A 385 -5.83 8.62 1.95
C SER A 385 -6.54 8.12 3.22
N ALA A 386 -7.56 7.28 3.09
CA ALA A 386 -8.23 6.68 4.25
C ALA A 386 -7.28 5.82 5.08
N MET A 387 -6.41 5.03 4.44
CA MET A 387 -5.35 4.28 5.15
C MET A 387 -4.38 5.21 5.87
N THR A 388 -3.91 6.25 5.20
CA THR A 388 -2.94 7.18 5.77
C THR A 388 -3.53 7.99 6.94
N ILE A 389 -4.76 8.48 6.80
CA ILE A 389 -5.47 9.20 7.87
C ILE A 389 -5.72 8.26 9.05
N GLY A 390 -6.13 7.00 8.78
CA GLY A 390 -6.33 6.00 9.83
C GLY A 390 -5.09 5.77 10.67
N ALA A 391 -3.92 5.63 10.02
CA ALA A 391 -2.64 5.50 10.72
C ALA A 391 -2.28 6.77 11.52
N ALA A 392 -2.41 7.95 10.90
CA ALA A 392 -2.07 9.23 11.52
C ALA A 392 -2.90 9.56 12.76
N VAL A 393 -4.21 9.26 12.72
CA VAL A 393 -5.15 9.51 13.83
C VAL A 393 -5.10 8.36 14.84
N GLY A 394 -4.98 7.12 14.36
CA GLY A 394 -4.97 5.92 15.21
C GLY A 394 -3.76 5.87 16.14
N SER A 395 -2.60 6.32 15.68
CA SER A 395 -1.35 6.27 16.44
C SER A 395 -1.40 7.06 17.78
N PRO A 396 -1.72 8.37 17.80
CA PRO A 396 -1.77 9.12 19.06
C PRO A 396 -2.95 8.68 19.96
N ILE A 397 -4.07 8.27 19.38
CA ILE A 397 -5.21 7.74 20.15
C ILE A 397 -4.78 6.44 20.85
N ALA A 398 -4.15 5.51 20.11
CA ALA A 398 -3.66 4.29 20.72
C ALA A 398 -2.61 4.56 21.79
N GLY A 399 -1.68 5.47 21.53
CA GLY A 399 -0.66 5.89 22.50
C GLY A 399 -1.27 6.45 23.79
N SER A 400 -2.26 7.35 23.68
CA SER A 400 -2.95 7.91 24.86
C SER A 400 -3.71 6.84 25.66
N LEU A 401 -4.30 5.84 25.00
CA LEU A 401 -4.96 4.73 25.67
C LEU A 401 -3.97 3.79 26.38
N ILE A 402 -2.80 3.57 25.76
CA ILE A 402 -1.71 2.80 26.38
C ILE A 402 -1.21 3.52 27.64
N ASP A 403 -0.95 4.80 27.58
CA ASP A 403 -0.45 5.59 28.70
C ASP A 403 -1.48 5.67 29.86
N ALA A 404 -2.78 5.77 29.54
CA ALA A 404 -3.83 5.93 30.54
C ALA A 404 -4.34 4.61 31.15
N LEU A 405 -4.43 3.55 30.36
CA LEU A 405 -5.13 2.32 30.71
C LEU A 405 -4.23 1.08 30.71
N GLY A 406 -3.07 1.15 30.07
CA GLY A 406 -2.09 0.06 29.99
C GLY A 406 -1.84 -0.48 28.57
N PRO A 407 -0.82 -1.35 28.42
CA PRO A 407 -0.19 -1.69 27.14
C PRO A 407 -1.15 -2.23 26.05
N GLY A 408 -2.13 -3.04 26.44
CA GLY A 408 -3.05 -3.70 25.49
C GLY A 408 -4.21 -2.80 25.03
N TRP A 409 -4.52 -1.70 25.74
CA TRP A 409 -5.74 -0.94 25.48
C TRP A 409 -5.74 -0.22 24.12
N GLY A 410 -4.58 0.14 23.60
CA GLY A 410 -4.49 0.75 22.26
C GLY A 410 -5.10 -0.14 21.18
N VAL A 411 -4.62 -1.38 21.07
CA VAL A 411 -5.12 -2.35 20.08
C VAL A 411 -6.52 -2.87 20.44
N GLY A 412 -6.82 -3.07 21.73
CA GLY A 412 -8.12 -3.56 22.19
C GLY A 412 -9.27 -2.64 21.80
N VAL A 413 -9.12 -1.34 22.05
CA VAL A 413 -10.13 -0.33 21.67
C VAL A 413 -10.21 -0.16 20.15
N ALA A 414 -9.08 -0.05 19.46
CA ALA A 414 -9.06 0.14 17.99
C ALA A 414 -9.69 -1.07 17.28
N GLY A 415 -9.33 -2.30 17.65
CA GLY A 415 -9.93 -3.53 17.11
C GLY A 415 -11.42 -3.63 17.37
N THR A 416 -11.87 -3.30 18.60
CA THR A 416 -13.29 -3.30 18.97
C THR A 416 -14.07 -2.27 18.15
N LEU A 417 -13.58 -1.05 17.97
CA LEU A 417 -14.23 -0.02 17.16
C LEU A 417 -14.34 -0.47 15.69
N GLY A 418 -13.28 -1.06 15.13
CA GLY A 418 -13.30 -1.62 13.78
C GLY A 418 -14.32 -2.74 13.62
N ALA A 419 -14.39 -3.67 14.60
CA ALA A 419 -15.34 -4.77 14.59
C ALA A 419 -16.79 -4.29 14.73
N VAL A 420 -17.07 -3.40 15.67
CA VAL A 420 -18.42 -2.82 15.87
C VAL A 420 -18.88 -2.09 14.61
N PHE A 421 -18.01 -1.26 14.04
CA PHE A 421 -18.32 -0.57 12.79
C PHE A 421 -18.65 -1.55 11.66
N ALA A 422 -17.86 -2.61 11.49
CA ALA A 422 -18.09 -3.61 10.48
C ALA A 422 -19.43 -4.34 10.66
N VAL A 423 -19.80 -4.69 11.90
CA VAL A 423 -21.11 -5.29 12.21
C VAL A 423 -22.26 -4.34 11.86
N VAL A 424 -22.16 -3.08 12.27
CA VAL A 424 -23.20 -2.06 11.94
C VAL A 424 -23.31 -1.89 10.43
N ALA A 425 -22.20 -1.82 9.70
CA ALA A 425 -22.19 -1.72 8.25
C ALA A 425 -22.81 -2.96 7.56
N LEU A 426 -22.53 -4.16 8.05
CA LEU A 426 -23.13 -5.41 7.55
C LEU A 426 -24.65 -5.45 7.77
N ILE A 427 -25.13 -5.05 8.95
CA ILE A 427 -26.55 -4.95 9.26
C ILE A 427 -27.23 -3.93 8.35
N ALA A 428 -26.65 -2.73 8.20
CA ALA A 428 -27.16 -1.70 7.32
C ALA A 428 -27.27 -2.18 5.86
N GLN A 429 -26.24 -2.86 5.36
CA GLN A 429 -26.25 -3.45 4.02
C GLN A 429 -27.36 -4.48 3.85
N LYS A 430 -27.60 -5.34 4.85
CA LYS A 430 -28.68 -6.34 4.84
C LYS A 430 -30.05 -5.66 4.79
N VAL A 431 -30.27 -4.67 5.63
CA VAL A 431 -31.55 -3.91 5.68
C VAL A 431 -31.83 -3.22 4.35
N ILE A 432 -30.85 -2.52 3.77
CA ILE A 432 -30.99 -1.84 2.49
C ILE A 432 -31.32 -2.84 1.37
N ARG A 433 -30.65 -3.98 1.31
CA ARG A 433 -30.93 -5.02 0.32
C ARG A 433 -32.33 -5.61 0.47
N THR A 434 -32.79 -5.82 1.71
CA THR A 434 -34.12 -6.37 1.98
C THR A 434 -35.20 -5.37 1.59
N ARG A 435 -35.04 -4.06 1.89
CA ARG A 435 -35.98 -3.00 1.49
C ARG A 435 -36.12 -2.92 -0.03
N ARG A 436 -34.98 -2.86 -0.75
CA ARG A 436 -35.01 -2.84 -2.22
C ARG A 436 -35.70 -4.06 -2.83
N ARG A 437 -35.51 -5.24 -2.28
CA ARG A 437 -36.19 -6.46 -2.75
C ARG A 437 -37.70 -6.38 -2.55
N ARG A 438 -38.15 -5.83 -1.42
CA ARG A 438 -39.59 -5.64 -1.14
C ARG A 438 -40.22 -4.60 -2.08
N GLU A 439 -39.52 -3.52 -2.36
CA GLU A 439 -39.97 -2.49 -3.30
C GLU A 439 -40.12 -3.06 -4.73
N TYR A 440 -39.16 -3.88 -5.17
CA TYR A 440 -39.26 -4.57 -6.47
C TYR A 440 -40.38 -5.60 -6.50
N SER A 441 -40.63 -6.35 -5.43
CA SER A 441 -41.76 -7.30 -5.36
C SER A 441 -43.11 -6.64 -5.23
N ALA A 442 -43.18 -5.41 -4.78
CA ALA A 442 -44.42 -4.64 -4.69
C ALA A 442 -44.78 -3.85 -5.98
N ALA A 443 -43.76 -3.71 -6.88
CA ALA A 443 -43.89 -3.03 -8.16
C ALA A 443 -44.19 -3.98 -9.34
N LEU A 444 -44.11 -5.30 -9.11
CA LEU A 444 -44.54 -6.39 -10.01
C LEU A 444 -45.93 -6.89 -9.61
#